data_ae2408a3baed724591831761094a1a37
#
_entry.id   ae2408a3baed724591831761094a1a37
#
_cell.length_a   1.000
_cell.length_b   1.000
_cell.length_c   1.000
_cell.angle_alpha   90.00
_cell.angle_beta   90.00
_cell.angle_gamma   90.00
#
_symmetry.space_group_name_H-M   'P 1'
#
loop_
_entity.id
_entity.type
_entity.pdbx_description
1 polymer ?
#
loop_
_entity_poly.entity_id
_entity_poly.type
_entity_poly.pdbx_seq_one_letter_code
_entity_poly.pdbx_strand_id
1 'polypeptide(L)'
;MSYIMALDAGTTSNRCILFNEKGEMCSVAQKEFTQYFPKPGWVEHDANEIWTTQLGVALSAMNQVGASAADIAAIGITNQRETTIVWDRDTGEPIYHAIVWQCRRTSAYCDELKAKGLTEKFRQKTGLVIDAYFSATKLKWILDNVPGAREKAEAGQLLFGTVETWLIWKLTCGKIHVTDYSNASRTMMFNIHTLQWDDEILEELDIPKCMLPDPMPSSCFYEWADPMHFGDGIKIAGAAGDQQAALFGQTCFTPGEAKNTFGTGGIMLMNTGEQPVLSQNGLVTTIAWGLDGKVHYALEGSIFVAGAAIQWLRDELKLLEEARDSEYMAGKVKDTNGCYVVPAFTGLGAPHWDQYARGTIVGLTRGCNKYHIIRATLDSLCYQVNDVLHAMEADSGIQMKALKVDGGASANNYLMQTMADVSNVPVQRPSCVETTALGAAYLAGLAVGYWKSTDDVLQNWSVDRTFTPNITPEERKKRVKGWNKAVRCAYHWAKDEEDE
;
A
#
# COMPACT_ATOMS: atom_id res chain seq x y z
N MET A 1 12.79 17.45 24.63
CA MET A 1 13.19 16.90 23.31
C MET A 1 11.94 16.92 22.47
N SER A 2 11.95 17.41 21.24
CA SER A 2 10.75 17.48 20.42
C SER A 2 10.66 16.29 19.48
N TYR A 3 9.47 15.74 19.29
CA TYR A 3 9.22 14.57 18.44
C TYR A 3 8.13 14.85 17.42
N ILE A 4 8.15 14.11 16.31
CA ILE A 4 6.99 13.91 15.45
C ILE A 4 6.40 12.55 15.79
N MET A 5 5.08 12.52 16.02
CA MET A 5 4.31 11.30 16.28
C MET A 5 3.77 10.76 14.95
N ALA A 6 4.13 9.55 14.58
CA ALA A 6 3.56 8.85 13.45
C ALA A 6 2.54 7.81 13.95
N LEU A 7 1.30 7.91 13.51
CA LEU A 7 0.24 6.94 13.70
C LEU A 7 0.14 6.09 12.43
N ASP A 8 0.39 4.80 12.55
CA ASP A 8 0.36 3.84 11.45
C ASP A 8 -0.77 2.82 11.69
N ALA A 9 -1.89 3.04 11.04
CA ALA A 9 -3.08 2.19 11.13
C ALA A 9 -3.03 1.12 10.03
N GLY A 10 -2.32 0.02 10.29
CA GLY A 10 -2.16 -1.09 9.36
C GLY A 10 -3.40 -1.98 9.24
N THR A 11 -3.32 -3.02 8.42
CA THR A 11 -4.43 -3.95 8.21
C THR A 11 -4.69 -4.86 9.41
N THR A 12 -3.64 -5.27 10.12
CA THR A 12 -3.77 -6.24 11.23
C THR A 12 -3.44 -5.65 12.59
N SER A 13 -2.80 -4.50 12.62
CA SER A 13 -2.35 -3.84 13.86
C SER A 13 -2.22 -2.34 13.67
N ASN A 14 -2.36 -1.62 14.76
CA ASN A 14 -2.03 -0.21 14.87
C ASN A 14 -0.66 -0.03 15.53
N ARG A 15 0.08 0.96 15.05
CA ARG A 15 1.41 1.31 15.56
C ARG A 15 1.50 2.81 15.81
N CYS A 16 2.31 3.19 16.79
CA CYS A 16 2.75 4.56 16.97
C CYS A 16 4.27 4.58 17.14
N ILE A 17 4.92 5.48 16.40
CA ILE A 17 6.37 5.70 16.48
C ILE A 17 6.63 7.18 16.73
N LEU A 18 7.51 7.48 17.67
CA LEU A 18 8.03 8.84 17.88
C LEU A 18 9.39 8.98 17.22
N PHE A 19 9.50 9.95 16.32
CA PHE A 19 10.74 10.27 15.59
C PHE A 19 11.35 11.59 16.09
N ASN A 20 12.68 11.64 16.22
CA ASN A 20 13.42 12.87 16.50
C ASN A 20 13.78 13.62 15.18
N GLU A 21 14.47 14.75 15.31
CA GLU A 21 14.89 15.60 14.17
C GLU A 21 15.80 14.88 13.16
N LYS A 22 16.48 13.82 13.58
CA LYS A 22 17.32 12.99 12.70
C LYS A 22 16.55 11.87 12.01
N GLY A 23 15.24 11.77 12.22
CA GLY A 23 14.43 10.66 11.73
C GLY A 23 14.70 9.33 12.46
N GLU A 24 15.34 9.35 13.64
CA GLU A 24 15.59 8.18 14.45
C GLU A 24 14.34 7.82 15.28
N MET A 25 14.04 6.54 15.37
CA MET A 25 12.94 6.01 16.20
C MET A 25 13.32 6.10 17.67
N CYS A 26 12.59 6.87 18.46
CA CYS A 26 12.81 7.04 19.90
C CYS A 26 11.92 6.14 20.76
N SER A 27 10.71 5.84 20.28
CA SER A 27 9.82 4.87 20.90
C SER A 27 8.92 4.21 19.87
N VAL A 28 8.47 2.99 20.16
CA VAL A 28 7.54 2.23 19.30
C VAL A 28 6.54 1.50 20.20
N ALA A 29 5.26 1.64 19.88
CA ALA A 29 4.22 0.83 20.47
C ALA A 29 3.33 0.27 19.38
N GLN A 30 2.93 -1.00 19.49
CA GLN A 30 2.10 -1.69 18.52
C GLN A 30 1.10 -2.59 19.23
N LYS A 31 -0.10 -2.71 18.64
CA LYS A 31 -1.14 -3.61 19.11
C LYS A 31 -1.97 -4.10 17.95
N GLU A 32 -2.20 -5.41 17.89
CA GLU A 32 -3.13 -6.05 16.98
C GLU A 32 -4.58 -5.76 17.37
N PHE A 33 -5.48 -5.85 16.39
CA PHE A 33 -6.93 -5.74 16.57
C PHE A 33 -7.66 -6.86 15.82
N THR A 34 -8.93 -7.06 16.15
CA THR A 34 -9.72 -8.20 15.68
C THR A 34 -10.01 -8.11 14.17
N GLN A 35 -9.83 -9.23 13.50
CA GLN A 35 -10.18 -9.42 12.09
C GLN A 35 -11.48 -10.22 12.01
N TYR A 36 -12.47 -9.76 11.24
CA TYR A 36 -13.75 -10.43 11.08
C TYR A 36 -13.91 -10.99 9.67
N PHE A 37 -14.32 -12.24 9.56
CA PHE A 37 -14.53 -12.96 8.29
C PHE A 37 -15.94 -13.55 8.25
N PRO A 38 -17.02 -12.71 8.13
CA PRO A 38 -18.40 -13.16 8.32
C PRO A 38 -18.90 -14.14 7.24
N LYS A 39 -18.30 -14.08 6.03
CA LYS A 39 -18.59 -14.98 4.91
C LYS A 39 -17.32 -15.22 4.09
N PRO A 40 -17.23 -16.27 3.26
CA PRO A 40 -16.11 -16.46 2.35
C PRO A 40 -15.86 -15.22 1.48
N GLY A 41 -14.63 -14.73 1.47
CA GLY A 41 -14.21 -13.53 0.74
C GLY A 41 -14.66 -12.19 1.37
N TRP A 42 -15.31 -12.20 2.52
CA TRP A 42 -15.66 -10.99 3.27
C TRP A 42 -14.65 -10.72 4.36
N VAL A 43 -14.21 -9.47 4.47
CA VAL A 43 -13.27 -9.03 5.50
C VAL A 43 -13.77 -7.71 6.09
N GLU A 44 -13.84 -7.66 7.41
CA GLU A 44 -14.34 -6.50 8.15
C GLU A 44 -13.46 -6.19 9.37
N HIS A 45 -13.47 -4.92 9.79
CA HIS A 45 -12.89 -4.46 11.06
C HIS A 45 -13.91 -3.67 11.86
N ASP A 46 -13.75 -3.65 13.18
CA ASP A 46 -14.45 -2.70 14.04
C ASP A 46 -13.71 -1.34 14.02
N ALA A 47 -14.35 -0.31 13.49
CA ALA A 47 -13.77 1.02 13.42
C ALA A 47 -13.50 1.65 14.80
N ASN A 48 -14.29 1.31 15.81
CA ASN A 48 -14.06 1.75 17.19
C ASN A 48 -12.85 1.03 17.80
N GLU A 49 -12.62 -0.24 17.48
CA GLU A 49 -11.42 -0.96 17.91
C GLU A 49 -10.16 -0.39 17.24
N ILE A 50 -10.22 -0.03 15.94
CA ILE A 50 -9.13 0.68 15.26
C ILE A 50 -8.81 1.99 16.01
N TRP A 51 -9.81 2.80 16.33
CA TRP A 51 -9.62 4.06 17.06
C TRP A 51 -9.00 3.86 18.42
N THR A 52 -9.61 3.02 19.26
CA THR A 52 -9.18 2.83 20.64
C THR A 52 -7.80 2.21 20.73
N THR A 53 -7.48 1.29 19.82
CA THR A 53 -6.15 0.67 19.72
C THR A 53 -5.12 1.70 19.28
N GLN A 54 -5.44 2.55 18.29
CA GLN A 54 -4.51 3.59 17.80
C GLN A 54 -4.21 4.63 18.89
N LEU A 55 -5.22 5.11 19.60
CA LEU A 55 -5.02 6.02 20.72
C LEU A 55 -4.20 5.36 21.83
N GLY A 56 -4.48 4.10 22.14
CA GLY A 56 -3.75 3.34 23.17
C GLY A 56 -2.26 3.20 22.87
N VAL A 57 -1.88 2.89 21.61
CA VAL A 57 -0.46 2.81 21.23
C VAL A 57 0.20 4.18 21.17
N ALA A 58 -0.54 5.26 20.83
CA ALA A 58 -0.02 6.62 20.88
C ALA A 58 0.39 7.02 22.30
N LEU A 59 -0.51 6.82 23.27
CA LEU A 59 -0.24 7.08 24.68
C LEU A 59 0.90 6.19 25.22
N SER A 60 0.93 4.92 24.81
CA SER A 60 2.01 3.99 25.20
C SER A 60 3.38 4.46 24.68
N ALA A 61 3.46 4.89 23.42
CA ALA A 61 4.71 5.38 22.84
C ALA A 61 5.20 6.65 23.55
N MET A 62 4.31 7.59 23.88
CA MET A 62 4.64 8.78 24.69
C MET A 62 5.18 8.39 26.07
N ASN A 63 4.50 7.48 26.75
CA ASN A 63 4.89 7.04 28.10
C ASN A 63 6.28 6.38 28.14
N GLN A 64 6.66 5.62 27.09
CA GLN A 64 7.97 4.96 27.02
C GLN A 64 9.14 5.92 27.12
N VAL A 65 8.99 7.16 26.64
CA VAL A 65 10.03 8.20 26.66
C VAL A 65 9.71 9.35 27.62
N GLY A 66 8.61 9.24 28.38
CA GLY A 66 8.18 10.28 29.32
C GLY A 66 7.75 11.59 28.63
N ALA A 67 7.32 11.52 27.37
CA ALA A 67 6.88 12.70 26.61
C ALA A 67 5.47 13.13 27.01
N SER A 68 5.25 14.45 27.06
CA SER A 68 3.96 15.11 27.15
C SER A 68 3.50 15.60 25.78
N ALA A 69 2.28 16.12 25.67
CA ALA A 69 1.79 16.74 24.45
C ALA A 69 2.68 17.89 23.96
N ALA A 70 3.27 18.65 24.89
CA ALA A 70 4.19 19.76 24.58
C ALA A 70 5.51 19.30 23.91
N ASP A 71 5.88 18.03 24.05
CA ASP A 71 7.05 17.44 23.42
C ASP A 71 6.76 16.93 21.99
N ILE A 72 5.49 16.92 21.57
CA ILE A 72 5.08 16.46 20.23
C ILE A 72 4.79 17.66 19.33
N ALA A 73 5.63 17.86 18.33
CA ALA A 73 5.49 19.00 17.40
C ALA A 73 4.28 18.83 16.45
N ALA A 74 4.04 17.61 15.98
CA ALA A 74 2.90 17.27 15.14
C ALA A 74 2.61 15.77 15.11
N ILE A 75 1.39 15.42 14.68
CA ILE A 75 0.94 14.07 14.34
C ILE A 75 0.92 13.92 12.82
N GLY A 76 1.55 12.86 12.32
CA GLY A 76 1.39 12.34 10.97
C GLY A 76 0.65 11.01 11.01
N ILE A 77 -0.28 10.81 10.07
CA ILE A 77 -1.13 9.62 10.00
C ILE A 77 -0.84 8.87 8.70
N THR A 78 -0.67 7.57 8.80
CA THR A 78 -0.66 6.67 7.65
C THR A 78 -1.56 5.49 7.94
N ASN A 79 -2.10 4.85 6.90
CA ASN A 79 -3.18 3.89 7.08
C ASN A 79 -3.22 2.86 5.96
N GLN A 80 -3.81 1.69 6.26
CA GLN A 80 -4.35 0.81 5.24
C GLN A 80 -5.33 1.59 4.38
N ARG A 81 -5.14 1.53 3.05
CA ARG A 81 -5.93 2.32 2.10
C ARG A 81 -7.28 1.64 1.81
N GLU A 82 -8.18 2.33 1.14
CA GLU A 82 -9.47 1.85 0.58
C GLU A 82 -10.48 1.31 1.59
N THR A 83 -10.06 0.91 2.78
CA THR A 83 -10.97 0.43 3.83
C THR A 83 -12.02 1.49 4.14
N THR A 84 -13.30 1.10 4.04
CA THR A 84 -14.44 2.00 3.98
C THR A 84 -15.18 2.02 5.31
N ILE A 85 -15.33 3.20 5.90
CA ILE A 85 -16.04 3.44 7.16
C ILE A 85 -17.17 4.42 6.91
N VAL A 86 -18.36 4.13 7.45
CA VAL A 86 -19.51 5.04 7.44
C VAL A 86 -20.04 5.18 8.86
N TRP A 87 -20.22 6.40 9.32
CA TRP A 87 -20.68 6.69 10.66
C TRP A 87 -21.73 7.79 10.70
N ASP A 88 -22.52 7.79 11.74
CA ASP A 88 -23.52 8.81 12.01
C ASP A 88 -22.81 10.11 12.49
N ARG A 89 -23.12 11.24 11.85
CA ARG A 89 -22.47 12.52 12.11
C ARG A 89 -22.70 13.03 13.54
N ASP A 90 -23.90 12.80 14.08
CA ASP A 90 -24.29 13.37 15.37
C ASP A 90 -23.80 12.51 16.55
N THR A 91 -23.85 11.19 16.38
CA THR A 91 -23.44 10.25 17.44
C THR A 91 -21.98 9.88 17.37
N GLY A 92 -21.37 9.95 16.19
CA GLY A 92 -20.01 9.48 15.95
C GLY A 92 -19.87 7.96 15.95
N GLU A 93 -20.98 7.22 15.86
CA GLU A 93 -20.97 5.77 15.86
C GLU A 93 -21.00 5.19 14.44
N PRO A 94 -20.12 4.23 14.13
CA PRO A 94 -20.16 3.51 12.86
C PRO A 94 -21.51 2.80 12.70
N ILE A 95 -22.13 2.91 11.52
CA ILE A 95 -23.41 2.23 11.24
C ILE A 95 -23.23 0.79 10.78
N TYR A 96 -22.00 0.42 10.44
CA TYR A 96 -21.58 -0.92 10.02
C TYR A 96 -20.09 -1.10 10.29
N HIS A 97 -19.60 -2.35 10.34
CA HIS A 97 -18.16 -2.62 10.39
C HIS A 97 -17.45 -1.98 9.18
N ALA A 98 -16.21 -1.56 9.37
CA ALA A 98 -15.35 -1.11 8.29
C ALA A 98 -15.17 -2.25 7.27
N ILE A 99 -15.50 -2.01 6.00
CA ILE A 99 -15.28 -3.00 4.95
C ILE A 99 -13.86 -2.85 4.43
N VAL A 100 -13.06 -3.90 4.65
CA VAL A 100 -11.62 -3.88 4.40
C VAL A 100 -11.31 -3.95 2.90
N TRP A 101 -10.20 -3.38 2.47
CA TRP A 101 -9.72 -3.38 1.10
C TRP A 101 -9.64 -4.79 0.46
N GLN A 102 -9.39 -5.82 1.27
CA GLN A 102 -9.33 -7.22 0.84
C GLN A 102 -10.71 -7.84 0.53
N CYS A 103 -11.79 -7.19 0.98
CA CYS A 103 -13.13 -7.75 0.90
C CYS A 103 -13.64 -7.80 -0.55
N ARG A 104 -14.12 -8.98 -0.98
CA ARG A 104 -14.57 -9.23 -2.35
C ARG A 104 -16.09 -9.19 -2.53
N ARG A 105 -16.88 -8.77 -1.51
CA ARG A 105 -18.36 -8.78 -1.54
C ARG A 105 -18.99 -7.99 -2.68
N THR A 106 -18.26 -6.99 -3.21
CA THR A 106 -18.76 -6.11 -4.27
C THR A 106 -18.28 -6.50 -5.67
N SER A 107 -17.63 -7.66 -5.83
CA SER A 107 -17.07 -8.09 -7.12
C SER A 107 -18.13 -8.18 -8.21
N ALA A 108 -19.33 -8.72 -7.92
CA ALA A 108 -20.42 -8.80 -8.88
C ALA A 108 -20.86 -7.41 -9.38
N TYR A 109 -20.96 -6.42 -8.47
CA TYR A 109 -21.29 -5.06 -8.88
C TYR A 109 -20.18 -4.41 -9.72
N CYS A 110 -18.90 -4.72 -9.45
CA CYS A 110 -17.81 -4.29 -10.33
C CYS A 110 -17.95 -4.86 -11.74
N ASP A 111 -18.39 -6.11 -11.88
CA ASP A 111 -18.62 -6.75 -13.19
C ASP A 111 -19.80 -6.10 -13.93
N GLU A 112 -20.88 -5.72 -13.23
CA GLU A 112 -21.98 -4.95 -13.79
C GLU A 112 -21.51 -3.59 -14.35
N LEU A 113 -20.67 -2.86 -13.59
CA LEU A 113 -20.10 -1.57 -14.05
C LEU A 113 -19.22 -1.75 -15.31
N LYS A 114 -18.42 -2.80 -15.36
CA LYS A 114 -17.61 -3.15 -16.53
C LYS A 114 -18.50 -3.50 -17.74
N ALA A 115 -19.54 -4.29 -17.53
CA ALA A 115 -20.53 -4.67 -18.57
C ALA A 115 -21.27 -3.45 -19.15
N LYS A 116 -21.47 -2.39 -18.34
CA LYS A 116 -22.00 -1.10 -18.80
C LYS A 116 -20.98 -0.28 -19.63
N GLY A 117 -19.75 -0.76 -19.80
CA GLY A 117 -18.70 -0.08 -20.57
C GLY A 117 -18.04 1.09 -19.82
N LEU A 118 -18.11 1.14 -18.50
CA LEU A 118 -17.62 2.27 -17.70
C LEU A 118 -16.12 2.22 -17.39
N THR A 119 -15.43 1.13 -17.71
CA THR A 119 -14.01 0.92 -17.37
C THR A 119 -13.12 2.08 -17.76
N GLU A 120 -13.25 2.56 -19.01
CA GLU A 120 -12.40 3.65 -19.52
C GLU A 120 -12.75 4.99 -18.86
N LYS A 121 -14.04 5.27 -18.61
CA LYS A 121 -14.48 6.49 -17.93
C LYS A 121 -13.86 6.58 -16.53
N PHE A 122 -13.91 5.49 -15.75
CA PHE A 122 -13.31 5.45 -14.42
C PHE A 122 -11.79 5.60 -14.50
N ARG A 123 -11.14 4.87 -15.39
CA ARG A 123 -9.69 4.92 -15.56
C ARG A 123 -9.19 6.33 -15.91
N GLN A 124 -9.85 7.01 -16.84
CA GLN A 124 -9.47 8.36 -17.25
C GLN A 124 -9.59 9.40 -16.12
N LYS A 125 -10.62 9.28 -15.29
CA LYS A 125 -10.89 10.25 -14.22
C LYS A 125 -10.14 9.95 -12.93
N THR A 126 -10.03 8.68 -12.56
CA THR A 126 -9.50 8.26 -11.27
C THR A 126 -8.10 7.62 -11.32
N GLY A 127 -7.64 7.23 -12.50
CA GLY A 127 -6.41 6.44 -12.66
C GLY A 127 -6.54 4.97 -12.29
N LEU A 128 -7.72 4.53 -11.85
CA LEU A 128 -7.95 3.21 -11.29
C LEU A 128 -8.73 2.32 -12.25
N VAL A 129 -8.61 1.01 -12.07
CA VAL A 129 -9.49 0.00 -12.65
C VAL A 129 -10.76 -0.16 -11.80
N ILE A 130 -11.85 -0.65 -12.38
CA ILE A 130 -13.05 -1.01 -11.61
C ILE A 130 -12.77 -2.34 -10.91
N ASP A 131 -12.61 -2.31 -9.60
CA ASP A 131 -12.37 -3.49 -8.76
C ASP A 131 -12.91 -3.29 -7.35
N ALA A 132 -13.33 -4.40 -6.71
CA ALA A 132 -13.78 -4.42 -5.32
C ALA A 132 -12.70 -4.02 -4.31
N TYR A 133 -11.47 -3.86 -4.73
CA TYR A 133 -10.35 -3.35 -3.95
C TYR A 133 -10.61 -1.92 -3.45
N PHE A 134 -11.16 -1.05 -4.30
CA PHE A 134 -11.34 0.38 -4.03
C PHE A 134 -12.62 0.67 -3.22
N SER A 135 -12.73 1.89 -2.65
CA SER A 135 -13.75 2.22 -1.65
C SER A 135 -15.17 2.34 -2.20
N ALA A 136 -15.35 2.87 -3.41
CA ALA A 136 -16.66 3.30 -3.92
C ALA A 136 -17.73 2.22 -3.88
N THR A 137 -17.44 1.01 -4.35
CA THR A 137 -18.40 -0.08 -4.37
C THR A 137 -18.76 -0.60 -2.98
N LYS A 138 -17.83 -0.50 -2.03
CA LYS A 138 -18.06 -0.82 -0.61
C LYS A 138 -19.00 0.20 0.04
N LEU A 139 -18.81 1.49 -0.25
CA LEU A 139 -19.68 2.56 0.22
C LEU A 139 -21.10 2.36 -0.32
N LYS A 140 -21.23 2.14 -1.63
CA LYS A 140 -22.53 1.83 -2.23
C LYS A 140 -23.19 0.61 -1.58
N TRP A 141 -22.42 -0.45 -1.35
CA TRP A 141 -22.95 -1.65 -0.68
C TRP A 141 -23.52 -1.33 0.71
N ILE A 142 -22.86 -0.50 1.51
CA ILE A 142 -23.36 -0.08 2.84
C ILE A 142 -24.68 0.66 2.67
N LEU A 143 -24.75 1.62 1.75
CA LEU A 143 -25.95 2.42 1.52
C LEU A 143 -27.15 1.56 1.08
N ASP A 144 -26.91 0.51 0.29
CA ASP A 144 -27.96 -0.34 -0.26
C ASP A 144 -28.37 -1.50 0.67
N ASN A 145 -27.49 -1.91 1.62
CA ASN A 145 -27.73 -3.10 2.44
C ASN A 145 -27.92 -2.83 3.94
N VAL A 146 -27.51 -1.68 4.44
CA VAL A 146 -27.73 -1.33 5.85
C VAL A 146 -29.06 -0.58 5.97
N PRO A 147 -30.02 -1.08 6.77
CA PRO A 147 -31.35 -0.47 6.87
C PRO A 147 -31.29 1.00 7.29
N GLY A 148 -31.95 1.88 6.53
CA GLY A 148 -32.02 3.32 6.78
C GLY A 148 -30.75 4.11 6.42
N ALA A 149 -29.70 3.45 5.89
CA ALA A 149 -28.45 4.11 5.56
C ALA A 149 -28.61 5.10 4.40
N ARG A 150 -29.37 4.71 3.35
CA ARG A 150 -29.62 5.56 2.17
C ARG A 150 -30.31 6.86 2.56
N GLU A 151 -31.42 6.76 3.24
CA GLU A 151 -32.23 7.91 3.67
C GLU A 151 -31.43 8.86 4.59
N LYS A 152 -30.65 8.30 5.51
CA LYS A 152 -29.77 9.10 6.39
C LYS A 152 -28.64 9.78 5.61
N ALA A 153 -28.06 9.11 4.61
CA ALA A 153 -27.00 9.67 3.78
C ALA A 153 -27.51 10.84 2.95
N GLU A 154 -28.68 10.68 2.29
CA GLU A 154 -29.34 11.75 1.52
C GLU A 154 -29.75 12.94 2.40
N ALA A 155 -30.12 12.69 3.65
CA ALA A 155 -30.38 13.74 4.66
C ALA A 155 -29.12 14.40 5.21
N GLY A 156 -27.91 13.98 4.80
CA GLY A 156 -26.65 14.52 5.27
C GLY A 156 -26.27 14.13 6.71
N GLN A 157 -26.87 13.07 7.24
CA GLN A 157 -26.65 12.57 8.60
C GLN A 157 -25.49 11.56 8.70
N LEU A 158 -25.02 11.03 7.57
CA LEU A 158 -23.90 10.08 7.54
C LEU A 158 -22.65 10.72 6.95
N LEU A 159 -21.52 10.28 7.46
CA LEU A 159 -20.20 10.62 6.96
C LEU A 159 -19.49 9.34 6.47
N PHE A 160 -18.73 9.49 5.39
CA PHE A 160 -17.83 8.47 4.85
C PHE A 160 -16.38 8.87 5.08
N GLY A 161 -15.51 7.89 5.29
CA GLY A 161 -14.07 8.08 5.24
C GLY A 161 -13.32 6.77 5.06
N THR A 162 -12.07 6.90 4.68
CA THR A 162 -11.05 5.90 4.86
C THR A 162 -10.48 6.01 6.29
N VAL A 163 -9.54 5.14 6.65
CA VAL A 163 -9.11 5.02 8.05
C VAL A 163 -8.51 6.32 8.59
N GLU A 164 -7.73 7.04 7.79
CA GLU A 164 -7.16 8.33 8.22
C GLU A 164 -8.24 9.38 8.48
N THR A 165 -9.28 9.45 7.65
CA THR A 165 -10.41 10.36 7.84
C THR A 165 -11.12 10.07 9.16
N TRP A 166 -11.35 8.79 9.45
CA TRP A 166 -11.91 8.34 10.72
C TRP A 166 -11.04 8.74 11.90
N LEU A 167 -9.72 8.52 11.82
CA LEU A 167 -8.79 8.89 12.88
C LEU A 167 -8.73 10.41 13.10
N ILE A 168 -8.67 11.21 12.03
CA ILE A 168 -8.69 12.67 12.13
C ILE A 168 -10.00 13.14 12.77
N TRP A 169 -11.13 12.59 12.33
CA TRP A 169 -12.45 12.93 12.90
C TRP A 169 -12.53 12.59 14.39
N LYS A 170 -12.02 11.43 14.80
CA LYS A 170 -11.97 11.03 16.22
C LYS A 170 -10.99 11.87 17.03
N LEU A 171 -9.78 12.13 16.49
CA LEU A 171 -8.78 12.98 17.16
C LEU A 171 -9.25 14.41 17.39
N THR A 172 -10.10 14.94 16.51
CA THR A 172 -10.66 16.30 16.59
C THR A 172 -12.03 16.35 17.26
N CYS A 173 -12.51 15.25 17.83
CA CYS A 173 -13.85 15.13 18.41
C CYS A 173 -14.96 15.59 17.47
N GLY A 174 -14.86 15.24 16.18
CA GLY A 174 -15.86 15.56 15.17
C GLY A 174 -15.79 16.97 14.59
N LYS A 175 -14.75 17.73 14.89
CA LYS A 175 -14.62 19.14 14.48
C LYS A 175 -14.38 19.30 12.99
N ILE A 176 -13.63 18.38 12.35
CA ILE A 176 -13.36 18.40 10.91
C ILE A 176 -13.58 17.04 10.27
N HIS A 177 -14.01 17.06 9.01
CA HIS A 177 -14.22 15.87 8.19
C HIS A 177 -13.43 16.02 6.89
N VAL A 178 -12.21 15.50 6.88
CA VAL A 178 -11.23 15.68 5.80
C VAL A 178 -10.55 14.36 5.42
N THR A 179 -10.03 14.29 4.21
CA THR A 179 -9.14 13.23 3.71
C THR A 179 -7.95 13.84 3.01
N ASP A 180 -6.83 13.11 2.89
CA ASP A 180 -5.73 13.57 2.05
C ASP A 180 -5.90 13.12 0.59
N TYR A 181 -5.20 13.83 -0.34
CA TYR A 181 -5.28 13.51 -1.77
C TYR A 181 -4.87 12.06 -2.09
N SER A 182 -3.89 11.50 -1.38
CA SER A 182 -3.43 10.14 -1.65
C SER A 182 -4.49 9.09 -1.31
N ASN A 183 -5.15 9.20 -0.16
CA ASN A 183 -6.28 8.33 0.21
C ASN A 183 -7.51 8.59 -0.67
N ALA A 184 -7.85 9.87 -0.94
CA ALA A 184 -8.94 10.22 -1.84
C ALA A 184 -8.77 9.55 -3.22
N SER A 185 -7.55 9.52 -3.76
CA SER A 185 -7.25 8.88 -5.06
C SER A 185 -7.46 7.36 -5.06
N ARG A 186 -7.62 6.71 -3.90
CA ARG A 186 -7.88 5.27 -3.76
C ARG A 186 -9.36 4.92 -3.64
N THR A 187 -10.23 5.90 -3.66
CA THR A 187 -11.67 5.68 -3.45
C THR A 187 -12.43 5.26 -4.69
N MET A 188 -11.89 5.46 -5.89
CA MET A 188 -12.57 5.31 -7.19
C MET A 188 -13.70 6.34 -7.40
N MET A 189 -13.72 7.41 -6.59
CA MET A 189 -14.69 8.51 -6.69
C MET A 189 -14.01 9.86 -6.93
N PHE A 190 -12.69 9.93 -6.76
CA PHE A 190 -11.90 11.16 -6.80
C PHE A 190 -11.27 11.38 -8.17
N ASN A 191 -11.49 12.54 -8.74
CA ASN A 191 -10.87 12.93 -10.01
C ASN A 191 -9.45 13.43 -9.75
N ILE A 192 -8.45 12.66 -10.18
CA ILE A 192 -7.04 12.95 -9.92
C ILE A 192 -6.50 14.16 -10.70
N HIS A 193 -7.22 14.65 -11.70
CA HIS A 193 -6.84 15.82 -12.49
C HIS A 193 -7.37 17.12 -11.89
N THR A 194 -8.61 17.09 -11.37
CA THR A 194 -9.27 18.29 -10.81
C THR A 194 -9.07 18.39 -9.29
N LEU A 195 -8.60 17.32 -8.64
CA LEU A 195 -8.46 17.19 -7.18
C LEU A 195 -9.78 17.41 -6.44
N GLN A 196 -10.85 16.90 -7.01
CA GLN A 196 -12.22 16.99 -6.46
C GLN A 196 -12.94 15.64 -6.62
N TRP A 197 -13.97 15.43 -5.82
CA TRP A 197 -14.92 14.35 -6.02
C TRP A 197 -15.59 14.51 -7.38
N ASP A 198 -15.66 13.42 -8.17
CA ASP A 198 -16.19 13.48 -9.55
C ASP A 198 -17.70 13.28 -9.54
N ASP A 199 -18.44 14.34 -9.86
CA ASP A 199 -19.91 14.34 -9.81
C ASP A 199 -20.55 13.30 -10.75
N GLU A 200 -19.97 13.05 -11.93
CA GLU A 200 -20.50 12.03 -12.86
C GLU A 200 -20.30 10.60 -12.32
N ILE A 201 -19.18 10.36 -11.62
CA ILE A 201 -18.95 9.05 -10.97
C ILE A 201 -19.90 8.87 -9.78
N LEU A 202 -20.09 9.93 -8.98
CA LEU A 202 -21.02 9.88 -7.84
C LEU A 202 -22.45 9.64 -8.29
N GLU A 203 -22.89 10.25 -9.38
CA GLU A 203 -24.21 10.03 -10.00
C GLU A 203 -24.34 8.58 -10.48
N GLU A 204 -23.35 8.05 -11.20
CA GLU A 204 -23.34 6.66 -11.69
C GLU A 204 -23.44 5.62 -10.57
N LEU A 205 -22.79 5.90 -9.44
CA LEU A 205 -22.77 5.02 -8.27
C LEU A 205 -23.92 5.31 -7.28
N ASP A 206 -24.71 6.37 -7.52
CA ASP A 206 -25.76 6.82 -6.62
C ASP A 206 -25.23 7.06 -5.18
N ILE A 207 -24.16 7.85 -5.08
CA ILE A 207 -23.50 8.20 -3.81
C ILE A 207 -23.74 9.68 -3.51
N PRO A 208 -24.37 10.02 -2.37
CA PRO A 208 -24.59 11.41 -1.97
C PRO A 208 -23.28 12.13 -1.65
N LYS A 209 -22.97 13.21 -2.37
CA LYS A 209 -21.73 13.99 -2.19
C LYS A 209 -21.58 14.59 -0.78
N CYS A 210 -22.69 14.87 -0.10
CA CYS A 210 -22.70 15.49 1.23
C CYS A 210 -22.09 14.62 2.34
N MET A 211 -21.89 13.31 2.08
CA MET A 211 -21.25 12.41 3.02
C MET A 211 -19.72 12.28 2.84
N LEU A 212 -19.17 12.89 1.80
CA LEU A 212 -17.74 12.77 1.47
C LEU A 212 -16.90 13.83 2.20
N PRO A 213 -15.67 13.50 2.65
CA PRO A 213 -14.78 14.43 3.34
C PRO A 213 -14.20 15.48 2.39
N ASP A 214 -13.78 16.61 2.93
CA ASP A 214 -13.06 17.63 2.17
C ASP A 214 -11.64 17.15 1.85
N PRO A 215 -11.23 17.09 0.56
CA PRO A 215 -9.90 16.65 0.19
C PRO A 215 -8.86 17.76 0.43
N MET A 216 -7.73 17.37 1.07
CA MET A 216 -6.65 18.28 1.44
C MET A 216 -5.29 17.74 0.99
N PRO A 217 -4.23 18.58 0.91
CA PRO A 217 -2.88 18.11 0.68
C PRO A 217 -2.41 17.14 1.77
N SER A 218 -1.50 16.21 1.41
CA SER A 218 -0.96 15.23 2.36
C SER A 218 -0.08 15.85 3.45
N SER A 219 0.54 17.00 3.16
CA SER A 219 1.34 17.78 4.10
C SER A 219 0.72 19.18 4.24
N CYS A 220 -0.06 19.37 5.27
CA CYS A 220 -0.64 20.67 5.64
C CYS A 220 -1.15 20.61 7.09
N PHE A 221 -1.39 21.75 7.71
CA PHE A 221 -2.10 21.81 8.98
C PHE A 221 -3.57 21.48 8.76
N TYR A 222 -4.04 20.37 9.34
CA TYR A 222 -5.44 19.98 9.29
C TYR A 222 -6.24 20.62 10.43
N GLU A 223 -5.88 20.34 11.66
CA GLU A 223 -6.51 20.84 12.89
C GLU A 223 -5.66 20.43 14.12
N TRP A 224 -6.05 20.90 15.28
CA TRP A 224 -5.53 20.42 16.56
C TRP A 224 -6.28 19.17 17.01
N ALA A 225 -5.56 18.15 17.44
CA ALA A 225 -6.16 17.07 18.23
C ALA A 225 -6.74 17.64 19.51
N ASP A 226 -7.92 17.13 19.91
CA ASP A 226 -8.59 17.60 21.11
C ASP A 226 -7.75 17.31 22.37
N PRO A 227 -7.60 18.29 23.30
CA PRO A 227 -6.82 18.11 24.51
C PRO A 227 -7.23 16.91 25.38
N MET A 228 -8.48 16.45 25.25
CA MET A 228 -8.96 15.28 26.01
C MET A 228 -8.16 13.99 25.74
N HIS A 229 -7.49 13.89 24.57
CA HIS A 229 -6.75 12.70 24.19
C HIS A 229 -5.34 12.67 24.77
N PHE A 230 -4.66 13.82 24.83
CA PHE A 230 -3.24 13.90 25.19
C PHE A 230 -2.95 14.88 26.34
N GLY A 231 -3.98 15.45 26.94
CA GLY A 231 -3.87 16.48 28.00
C GLY A 231 -3.65 17.90 27.48
N ASP A 232 -3.24 18.06 26.20
CA ASP A 232 -3.16 19.33 25.48
C ASP A 232 -3.33 19.08 23.98
N GLY A 233 -3.54 20.13 23.19
CA GLY A 233 -3.70 20.05 21.76
C GLY A 233 -2.37 19.74 21.06
N ILE A 234 -2.39 18.78 20.12
CA ILE A 234 -1.26 18.47 19.24
C ILE A 234 -1.71 18.71 17.80
N LYS A 235 -0.87 19.34 16.98
CA LYS A 235 -1.19 19.62 15.57
C LYS A 235 -1.28 18.30 14.78
N ILE A 236 -2.36 18.10 14.03
CA ILE A 236 -2.46 17.06 13.01
C ILE A 236 -2.03 17.72 11.70
N ALA A 237 -0.94 17.25 11.08
CA ALA A 237 -0.33 18.00 9.98
C ALA A 237 0.19 17.14 8.83
N GLY A 238 -0.01 15.84 8.87
CA GLY A 238 0.35 14.93 7.79
C GLY A 238 -0.62 13.76 7.70
N ALA A 239 -1.01 13.38 6.48
CA ALA A 239 -1.77 12.17 6.23
C ALA A 239 -1.42 11.61 4.85
N ALA A 240 -1.24 10.30 4.75
CA ALA A 240 -1.06 9.60 3.48
C ALA A 240 -1.39 8.12 3.62
N GLY A 241 -1.87 7.51 2.53
CA GLY A 241 -1.99 6.07 2.45
C GLY A 241 -0.64 5.37 2.67
N ASP A 242 -0.65 4.16 3.22
CA ASP A 242 0.55 3.44 3.64
C ASP A 242 1.63 3.32 2.56
N GLN A 243 1.23 3.04 1.33
CA GLN A 243 2.16 2.88 0.21
C GLN A 243 2.73 4.23 -0.27
N GLN A 244 1.93 5.29 -0.24
CA GLN A 244 2.37 6.65 -0.55
C GLN A 244 3.28 7.20 0.55
N ALA A 245 2.94 6.96 1.81
CA ALA A 245 3.81 7.29 2.94
C ALA A 245 5.16 6.57 2.84
N ALA A 246 5.17 5.28 2.50
CA ALA A 246 6.41 4.54 2.28
C ALA A 246 7.24 5.12 1.11
N LEU A 247 6.60 5.53 0.01
CA LEU A 247 7.29 6.21 -1.10
C LEU A 247 7.95 7.51 -0.64
N PHE A 248 7.25 8.30 0.18
CA PHE A 248 7.77 9.54 0.76
C PHE A 248 8.88 9.28 1.78
N GLY A 249 8.71 8.30 2.67
CA GLY A 249 9.69 7.90 3.68
C GLY A 249 10.96 7.29 3.07
N GLN A 250 10.85 6.66 1.90
CA GLN A 250 11.98 6.24 1.07
C GLN A 250 12.60 7.39 0.28
N THR A 251 12.13 8.62 0.49
CA THR A 251 12.64 9.81 -0.21
C THR A 251 12.66 9.70 -1.74
N CYS A 252 11.63 9.09 -2.31
CA CYS A 252 11.47 8.98 -3.77
C CYS A 252 10.89 10.27 -4.35
N PHE A 253 11.59 11.39 -4.21
CA PHE A 253 11.09 12.74 -4.51
C PHE A 253 11.19 13.11 -5.98
N THR A 254 12.01 12.43 -6.76
CA THR A 254 12.19 12.74 -8.19
C THR A 254 11.59 11.67 -9.10
N PRO A 255 11.09 12.06 -10.30
CA PRO A 255 10.57 11.10 -11.26
C PRO A 255 11.58 9.99 -11.60
N GLY A 256 11.11 8.74 -11.63
CA GLY A 256 11.91 7.54 -11.85
C GLY A 256 12.51 6.93 -10.58
N GLU A 257 12.35 7.57 -9.42
CA GLU A 257 12.61 6.90 -8.14
C GLU A 257 11.42 6.06 -7.75
N ALA A 258 11.71 4.85 -7.27
CA ALA A 258 10.69 3.87 -6.94
C ALA A 258 11.00 3.14 -5.65
N LYS A 259 9.95 2.65 -5.00
CA LYS A 259 10.05 1.75 -3.86
C LYS A 259 9.29 0.45 -4.13
N ASN A 260 9.73 -0.63 -3.48
CA ASN A 260 8.96 -1.86 -3.39
C ASN A 260 8.92 -2.34 -1.94
N THR A 261 7.72 -2.41 -1.38
CA THR A 261 7.48 -2.91 -0.03
C THR A 261 7.10 -4.38 -0.09
N PHE A 262 7.85 -5.23 0.63
CA PHE A 262 7.60 -6.66 0.72
C PHE A 262 6.84 -7.02 1.99
N GLY A 263 5.54 -7.27 1.83
CA GLY A 263 4.69 -7.92 2.82
C GLY A 263 4.32 -9.34 2.38
N THR A 264 3.10 -9.76 2.64
CA THR A 264 2.50 -11.00 2.09
C THR A 264 2.55 -10.99 0.56
N GLY A 265 2.14 -9.87 -0.06
CA GLY A 265 2.43 -9.51 -1.44
C GLY A 265 3.56 -8.49 -1.53
N GLY A 266 3.74 -7.90 -2.70
CA GLY A 266 4.64 -6.78 -2.94
C GLY A 266 3.89 -5.63 -3.60
N ILE A 267 4.18 -4.40 -3.18
CA ILE A 267 3.59 -3.21 -3.83
C ILE A 267 4.72 -2.28 -4.24
N MET A 268 4.84 -2.08 -5.55
CA MET A 268 5.79 -1.16 -6.15
C MET A 268 5.10 0.14 -6.52
N LEU A 269 5.69 1.26 -6.12
CA LEU A 269 5.31 2.60 -6.58
C LEU A 269 6.51 3.29 -7.19
N MET A 270 6.29 3.97 -8.32
CA MET A 270 7.27 4.85 -8.95
C MET A 270 6.71 6.27 -9.05
N ASN A 271 7.46 7.24 -8.55
CA ASN A 271 7.13 8.66 -8.73
C ASN A 271 7.22 9.02 -10.22
N THR A 272 6.14 9.56 -10.78
CA THR A 272 6.05 10.01 -12.18
C THR A 272 6.10 11.54 -12.33
N GLY A 273 6.19 12.28 -11.21
CA GLY A 273 6.23 13.75 -11.19
C GLY A 273 4.86 14.39 -11.06
N GLU A 274 4.75 15.64 -11.53
CA GLU A 274 3.56 16.48 -11.33
C GLU A 274 2.45 16.25 -12.39
N GLN A 275 2.62 15.28 -13.28
CA GLN A 275 1.60 14.92 -14.27
C GLN A 275 1.21 13.44 -14.12
N PRO A 276 -0.09 13.13 -14.13
CA PRO A 276 -0.55 11.75 -14.05
C PRO A 276 -0.22 10.99 -15.34
N VAL A 277 0.33 9.79 -15.19
CA VAL A 277 0.56 8.84 -16.29
C VAL A 277 -0.51 7.76 -16.21
N LEU A 278 -1.41 7.70 -17.18
CA LEU A 278 -2.44 6.66 -17.25
C LEU A 278 -1.86 5.39 -17.86
N SER A 279 -1.85 4.31 -17.09
CA SER A 279 -1.26 3.04 -17.49
C SER A 279 -2.02 2.37 -18.63
N GLN A 280 -1.27 1.81 -19.59
CA GLN A 280 -1.76 0.91 -20.66
C GLN A 280 -1.33 -0.55 -20.42
N ASN A 281 -0.46 -0.77 -19.43
CA ASN A 281 0.16 -2.06 -19.14
C ASN A 281 -0.33 -2.68 -17.82
N GLY A 282 -1.57 -2.40 -17.41
CA GLY A 282 -2.20 -3.05 -16.25
C GLY A 282 -1.75 -2.50 -14.88
N LEU A 283 -1.15 -1.32 -14.83
CA LEU A 283 -0.85 -0.64 -13.56
C LEU A 283 -2.00 0.30 -13.20
N VAL A 284 -1.98 0.82 -11.97
CA VAL A 284 -2.89 1.89 -11.58
C VAL A 284 -2.12 3.20 -11.39
N THR A 285 -2.79 4.31 -11.69
CA THR A 285 -2.27 5.65 -11.41
C THR A 285 -2.86 6.15 -10.12
N THR A 286 -2.06 6.70 -9.26
CA THR A 286 -2.47 7.21 -7.96
C THR A 286 -1.81 8.55 -7.66
N ILE A 287 -2.37 9.35 -6.76
CA ILE A 287 -1.67 10.51 -6.22
C ILE A 287 -0.66 10.00 -5.20
N ALA A 288 0.60 10.41 -5.34
CA ALA A 288 1.66 10.10 -4.40
C ALA A 288 1.54 10.97 -3.15
N TRP A 289 1.46 12.27 -3.30
CA TRP A 289 1.24 13.25 -2.22
C TRP A 289 0.90 14.62 -2.74
N GLY A 290 0.31 15.45 -1.88
CA GLY A 290 0.20 16.90 -2.03
C GLY A 290 1.11 17.60 -1.02
N LEU A 291 2.00 18.47 -1.47
CA LEU A 291 2.97 19.22 -0.67
C LEU A 291 3.27 20.56 -1.33
N ASP A 292 3.27 21.66 -0.56
CA ASP A 292 3.63 23.01 -1.00
C ASP A 292 2.89 23.50 -2.27
N GLY A 293 1.59 23.18 -2.36
CA GLY A 293 0.74 23.53 -3.51
C GLY A 293 0.97 22.71 -4.77
N LYS A 294 1.82 21.69 -4.71
CA LYS A 294 2.09 20.76 -5.80
C LYS A 294 1.55 19.37 -5.49
N VAL A 295 1.15 18.67 -6.53
CA VAL A 295 0.72 17.27 -6.46
C VAL A 295 1.66 16.41 -7.27
N HIS A 296 2.16 15.36 -6.64
CA HIS A 296 2.95 14.32 -7.30
C HIS A 296 2.11 13.07 -7.51
N TYR A 297 2.35 12.40 -8.63
CA TYR A 297 1.66 11.18 -9.03
C TYR A 297 2.62 9.99 -9.00
N ALA A 298 2.04 8.80 -8.92
CA ALA A 298 2.79 7.56 -8.99
C ALA A 298 2.05 6.52 -9.85
N LEU A 299 2.82 5.67 -10.52
CA LEU A 299 2.34 4.38 -11.01
C LEU A 299 2.49 3.34 -9.91
N GLU A 300 1.47 2.52 -9.73
CA GLU A 300 1.46 1.42 -8.77
C GLU A 300 1.22 0.08 -9.45
N GLY A 301 2.06 -0.90 -9.12
CA GLY A 301 1.88 -2.30 -9.50
C GLY A 301 1.88 -3.20 -8.28
N SER A 302 0.90 -4.10 -8.20
CA SER A 302 0.73 -5.03 -7.09
C SER A 302 1.15 -6.44 -7.50
N ILE A 303 2.03 -7.03 -6.69
CA ILE A 303 2.46 -8.43 -6.77
C ILE A 303 1.70 -9.17 -5.68
N PHE A 304 0.81 -10.09 -6.05
CA PHE A 304 -0.10 -10.72 -5.08
C PHE A 304 0.60 -11.65 -4.10
N VAL A 305 1.68 -12.31 -4.52
CA VAL A 305 2.40 -13.30 -3.73
C VAL A 305 3.89 -12.96 -3.69
N ALA A 306 4.36 -12.49 -2.55
CA ALA A 306 5.78 -12.24 -2.28
C ALA A 306 6.22 -13.00 -1.01
N GLY A 307 6.13 -12.42 0.17
CA GLY A 307 6.44 -13.09 1.43
C GLY A 307 5.63 -14.36 1.66
N ALA A 308 4.40 -14.41 1.13
CA ALA A 308 3.56 -15.60 1.19
C ALA A 308 4.19 -16.82 0.49
N ALA A 309 5.01 -16.63 -0.55
CA ALA A 309 5.73 -17.74 -1.19
C ALA A 309 6.78 -18.33 -0.26
N ILE A 310 7.46 -17.50 0.52
CA ILE A 310 8.47 -17.97 1.50
C ILE A 310 7.76 -18.67 2.68
N GLN A 311 6.63 -18.11 3.14
CA GLN A 311 5.79 -18.76 4.15
C GLN A 311 5.30 -20.13 3.68
N TRP A 312 4.84 -20.26 2.44
CA TRP A 312 4.42 -21.52 1.84
C TRP A 312 5.54 -22.57 1.84
N LEU A 313 6.79 -22.19 1.51
CA LEU A 313 7.95 -23.09 1.62
C LEU A 313 8.17 -23.57 3.06
N ARG A 314 7.94 -22.71 4.06
CA ARG A 314 8.10 -23.01 5.47
C ARG A 314 6.93 -23.83 6.02
N ASP A 315 5.70 -23.33 5.84
CA ASP A 315 4.54 -23.79 6.59
C ASP A 315 3.88 -25.00 5.94
N GLU A 316 3.82 -25.04 4.60
CA GLU A 316 3.12 -26.10 3.87
C GLU A 316 4.11 -27.16 3.35
N LEU A 317 5.17 -26.75 2.66
CA LEU A 317 6.15 -27.70 2.11
C LEU A 317 7.18 -28.18 3.15
N LYS A 318 7.30 -27.50 4.29
CA LYS A 318 8.28 -27.81 5.35
C LYS A 318 9.73 -27.91 4.83
N LEU A 319 10.07 -27.08 3.85
CA LEU A 319 11.41 -27.00 3.27
C LEU A 319 12.34 -26.05 4.03
N LEU A 320 11.78 -25.18 4.85
CA LEU A 320 12.45 -24.19 5.72
C LEU A 320 11.95 -24.36 7.15
N GLU A 321 12.80 -24.11 8.12
CA GLU A 321 12.39 -23.95 9.53
C GLU A 321 11.96 -22.50 9.80
N GLU A 322 12.76 -21.54 9.32
CA GLU A 322 12.46 -20.12 9.41
C GLU A 322 12.62 -19.45 8.03
N ALA A 323 11.89 -18.34 7.81
CA ALA A 323 11.95 -17.61 6.55
C ALA A 323 13.37 -17.12 6.21
N ARG A 324 14.17 -16.74 7.23
CA ARG A 324 15.58 -16.29 7.06
C ARG A 324 16.50 -17.39 6.51
N ASP A 325 16.18 -18.67 6.72
CA ASP A 325 16.99 -19.79 6.23
C ASP A 325 17.00 -19.87 4.71
N SER A 326 16.01 -19.24 4.06
CA SER A 326 15.89 -19.23 2.60
C SER A 326 17.12 -18.67 1.88
N GLU A 327 17.79 -17.65 2.44
CA GLU A 327 19.03 -17.11 1.89
C GLU A 327 20.16 -18.16 1.87
N TYR A 328 20.40 -18.78 3.02
CA TYR A 328 21.42 -19.82 3.14
C TYR A 328 21.11 -21.04 2.26
N MET A 329 19.86 -21.47 2.25
CA MET A 329 19.43 -22.62 1.47
C MET A 329 19.54 -22.38 -0.04
N ALA A 330 19.18 -21.18 -0.53
CA ALA A 330 19.36 -20.82 -1.94
C ALA A 330 20.83 -20.79 -2.36
N GLY A 331 21.73 -20.45 -1.44
CA GLY A 331 23.19 -20.47 -1.65
C GLY A 331 23.81 -21.85 -1.76
N LYS A 332 23.07 -22.94 -1.44
CA LYS A 332 23.57 -24.33 -1.55
C LYS A 332 23.69 -24.83 -2.99
N VAL A 333 23.09 -24.15 -3.95
CA VAL A 333 23.13 -24.50 -5.37
C VAL A 333 23.58 -23.30 -6.19
N LYS A 334 24.27 -23.57 -7.29
CA LYS A 334 24.84 -22.52 -8.15
C LYS A 334 23.76 -21.75 -8.92
N ASP A 335 22.71 -22.43 -9.36
CA ASP A 335 21.59 -21.89 -10.14
C ASP A 335 20.32 -22.71 -9.83
N THR A 336 19.22 -22.45 -10.54
CA THR A 336 17.94 -23.18 -10.36
C THR A 336 17.89 -24.50 -11.15
N ASN A 337 18.94 -24.86 -11.85
CA ASN A 337 18.98 -26.01 -12.77
C ASN A 337 17.82 -26.02 -13.78
N GLY A 338 17.40 -24.82 -14.24
CA GLY A 338 16.29 -24.65 -15.18
C GLY A 338 14.89 -24.74 -14.56
N CYS A 339 14.81 -24.91 -13.24
CA CYS A 339 13.53 -24.87 -12.50
C CYS A 339 13.04 -23.42 -12.34
N TYR A 340 11.75 -23.21 -12.57
CA TYR A 340 11.03 -21.96 -12.30
C TYR A 340 9.80 -22.25 -11.45
N VAL A 341 9.54 -21.36 -10.49
CA VAL A 341 8.33 -21.38 -9.66
C VAL A 341 7.52 -20.12 -9.99
N VAL A 342 6.27 -20.30 -10.36
CA VAL A 342 5.31 -19.20 -10.55
C VAL A 342 4.33 -19.24 -9.37
N PRO A 343 4.45 -18.34 -8.38
CA PRO A 343 3.67 -18.44 -7.14
C PRO A 343 2.28 -17.81 -7.27
N ALA A 344 1.52 -18.17 -8.29
CA ALA A 344 0.20 -17.64 -8.59
C ALA A 344 -0.89 -18.28 -7.70
N PHE A 345 -0.72 -18.29 -6.37
CA PHE A 345 -1.64 -19.00 -5.46
C PHE A 345 -3.06 -18.43 -5.47
N THR A 346 -3.19 -17.13 -5.74
CA THR A 346 -4.45 -16.38 -5.84
C THR A 346 -4.61 -15.70 -7.21
N GLY A 347 -3.98 -16.25 -8.25
CA GLY A 347 -3.86 -15.62 -9.55
C GLY A 347 -2.60 -14.76 -9.67
N LEU A 348 -2.44 -14.11 -10.81
CA LEU A 348 -1.36 -13.16 -11.12
C LEU A 348 -1.89 -11.74 -11.10
N GLY A 349 -1.15 -10.83 -10.44
CA GLY A 349 -1.40 -9.40 -10.44
C GLY A 349 -0.80 -8.69 -11.66
N ALA A 350 -0.45 -7.42 -11.48
CA ALA A 350 0.17 -6.62 -12.53
C ALA A 350 1.50 -7.23 -13.03
N PRO A 351 1.79 -7.16 -14.34
CA PRO A 351 0.95 -6.66 -15.43
C PRO A 351 0.04 -7.72 -16.05
N HIS A 352 0.04 -8.95 -15.54
CA HIS A 352 -0.58 -10.13 -16.17
C HIS A 352 -2.10 -10.20 -16.00
N TRP A 353 -2.61 -9.85 -14.82
CA TRP A 353 -4.06 -9.82 -14.46
C TRP A 353 -4.82 -11.10 -14.82
N ASP A 354 -4.30 -12.26 -14.43
CA ASP A 354 -4.97 -13.54 -14.63
C ASP A 354 -5.42 -14.14 -13.28
N GLN A 355 -6.71 -14.01 -12.99
CA GLN A 355 -7.33 -14.56 -11.77
C GLN A 355 -7.42 -16.10 -11.78
N TYR A 356 -7.31 -16.73 -12.97
CA TYR A 356 -7.38 -18.19 -13.16
C TYR A 356 -6.00 -18.84 -13.14
N ALA A 357 -4.93 -18.07 -13.18
CA ALA A 357 -3.58 -18.62 -13.00
C ALA A 357 -3.45 -19.29 -11.62
N ARG A 358 -2.67 -20.36 -11.54
CA ARG A 358 -2.37 -21.06 -10.29
C ARG A 358 -0.88 -21.31 -10.15
N GLY A 359 -0.45 -21.56 -8.89
CA GLY A 359 0.93 -21.87 -8.57
C GLY A 359 1.45 -23.03 -9.42
N THR A 360 2.59 -22.80 -10.09
CA THR A 360 3.13 -23.74 -11.09
C THR A 360 4.64 -23.88 -10.91
N ILE A 361 5.14 -25.11 -10.96
CA ILE A 361 6.58 -25.43 -10.96
C ILE A 361 6.91 -26.11 -12.27
N VAL A 362 7.84 -25.55 -13.04
CA VAL A 362 8.25 -26.08 -14.35
C VAL A 362 9.76 -26.26 -14.44
N GLY A 363 10.21 -27.07 -15.42
CA GLY A 363 11.63 -27.28 -15.67
C GLY A 363 12.30 -28.27 -14.71
N LEU A 364 11.52 -29.06 -13.97
CA LEU A 364 12.05 -30.08 -13.06
C LEU A 364 12.73 -31.21 -13.85
N THR A 365 13.94 -31.54 -13.42
CA THR A 365 14.68 -32.74 -13.86
C THR A 365 15.05 -33.57 -12.63
N ARG A 366 15.54 -34.78 -12.85
CA ARG A 366 15.99 -35.62 -11.74
C ARG A 366 17.14 -34.99 -10.93
N GLY A 367 17.85 -34.04 -11.49
CA GLY A 367 18.90 -33.26 -10.80
C GLY A 367 18.40 -32.16 -9.90
N CYS A 368 17.11 -31.81 -9.95
CA CYS A 368 16.53 -30.80 -9.08
C CYS A 368 16.30 -31.37 -7.67
N ASN A 369 16.62 -30.56 -6.66
CA ASN A 369 16.38 -30.89 -5.26
C ASN A 369 15.72 -29.68 -4.55
N LYS A 370 15.45 -29.81 -3.25
CA LYS A 370 14.78 -28.76 -2.46
C LYS A 370 15.45 -27.37 -2.55
N TYR A 371 16.76 -27.32 -2.65
CA TYR A 371 17.49 -26.05 -2.73
C TYR A 371 17.26 -25.32 -4.05
N HIS A 372 17.08 -26.04 -5.15
CA HIS A 372 16.69 -25.46 -6.44
C HIS A 372 15.29 -24.89 -6.40
N ILE A 373 14.33 -25.56 -5.72
CA ILE A 373 12.95 -25.05 -5.54
C ILE A 373 12.96 -23.80 -4.67
N ILE A 374 13.66 -23.81 -3.54
CA ILE A 374 13.78 -22.62 -2.66
C ILE A 374 14.36 -21.45 -3.45
N ARG A 375 15.45 -21.67 -4.17
CA ARG A 375 16.10 -20.64 -4.99
C ARG A 375 15.17 -20.11 -6.08
N ALA A 376 14.50 -20.99 -6.82
CA ALA A 376 13.55 -20.62 -7.86
C ALA A 376 12.34 -19.84 -7.31
N THR A 377 11.93 -20.13 -6.07
CA THR A 377 10.88 -19.35 -5.39
C THR A 377 11.35 -17.94 -5.05
N LEU A 378 12.57 -17.76 -4.54
CA LEU A 378 13.14 -16.43 -4.31
C LEU A 378 13.32 -15.66 -5.63
N ASP A 379 13.85 -16.33 -6.66
CA ASP A 379 14.03 -15.73 -7.99
C ASP A 379 12.69 -15.27 -8.59
N SER A 380 11.59 -15.97 -8.31
CA SER A 380 10.25 -15.60 -8.80
C SER A 380 9.77 -14.24 -8.29
N LEU A 381 10.14 -13.85 -7.07
CA LEU A 381 9.83 -12.53 -6.53
C LEU A 381 10.56 -11.45 -7.34
N CYS A 382 11.82 -11.71 -7.70
CA CYS A 382 12.60 -10.78 -8.51
C CYS A 382 12.05 -10.63 -9.93
N TYR A 383 11.59 -11.72 -10.54
CA TYR A 383 10.98 -11.67 -11.86
C TYR A 383 9.66 -10.91 -11.88
N GLN A 384 8.79 -11.12 -10.88
CA GLN A 384 7.55 -10.36 -10.74
C GLN A 384 7.81 -8.86 -10.58
N VAL A 385 8.79 -8.48 -9.75
CA VAL A 385 9.23 -7.08 -9.60
C VAL A 385 9.72 -6.53 -10.94
N ASN A 386 10.51 -7.30 -11.70
CA ASN A 386 11.01 -6.92 -13.02
C ASN A 386 9.87 -6.71 -14.03
N ASP A 387 8.84 -7.55 -14.01
CA ASP A 387 7.67 -7.40 -14.89
C ASP A 387 6.93 -6.09 -14.61
N VAL A 388 6.72 -5.75 -13.34
CA VAL A 388 6.09 -4.48 -12.91
C VAL A 388 6.97 -3.28 -13.29
N LEU A 389 8.28 -3.37 -13.07
CA LEU A 389 9.24 -2.33 -13.43
C LEU A 389 9.18 -1.99 -14.92
N HIS A 390 9.24 -3.01 -15.76
CA HIS A 390 9.16 -2.80 -17.21
C HIS A 390 7.82 -2.22 -17.66
N ALA A 391 6.71 -2.60 -17.02
CA ALA A 391 5.42 -1.97 -17.27
C ALA A 391 5.43 -0.49 -16.89
N MET A 392 6.04 -0.13 -15.75
CA MET A 392 6.19 1.28 -15.31
C MET A 392 7.02 2.11 -16.28
N GLU A 393 8.15 1.57 -16.74
CA GLU A 393 9.00 2.25 -17.72
C GLU A 393 8.31 2.40 -19.08
N ALA A 394 7.58 1.37 -19.54
CA ALA A 394 6.85 1.41 -20.78
C ALA A 394 5.70 2.43 -20.77
N ASP A 395 4.98 2.55 -19.66
CA ASP A 395 3.87 3.49 -19.52
C ASP A 395 4.33 4.94 -19.35
N SER A 396 5.37 5.16 -18.57
CA SER A 396 5.85 6.50 -18.22
C SER A 396 6.87 7.07 -19.20
N GLY A 397 7.58 6.21 -19.93
CA GLY A 397 8.78 6.61 -20.69
C GLY A 397 9.96 7.02 -19.80
N ILE A 398 9.86 6.84 -18.49
CA ILE A 398 10.88 7.20 -17.51
C ILE A 398 11.66 5.94 -17.12
N GLN A 399 12.99 5.98 -17.28
CA GLN A 399 13.85 4.90 -16.78
C GLN A 399 14.00 4.97 -15.28
N MET A 400 13.86 3.83 -14.61
CA MET A 400 14.07 3.72 -13.17
C MET A 400 15.53 3.92 -12.82
N LYS A 401 15.80 4.83 -11.88
CA LYS A 401 17.15 5.18 -11.44
C LYS A 401 17.68 4.25 -10.37
N ALA A 402 16.82 3.91 -9.41
CA ALA A 402 17.10 3.02 -8.30
C ALA A 402 15.79 2.47 -7.77
N LEU A 403 15.82 1.24 -7.27
CA LEU A 403 14.70 0.62 -6.55
C LEU A 403 15.03 0.59 -5.06
N LYS A 404 14.31 1.35 -4.27
CA LYS A 404 14.40 1.33 -2.82
C LYS A 404 13.47 0.26 -2.26
N VAL A 405 13.93 -0.52 -1.28
CA VAL A 405 13.21 -1.70 -0.80
C VAL A 405 13.02 -1.68 0.70
N ASP A 406 11.88 -2.16 1.17
CA ASP A 406 11.57 -2.34 2.59
C ASP A 406 10.68 -3.56 2.82
N GLY A 407 10.26 -3.77 4.07
CA GLY A 407 9.51 -4.93 4.49
C GLY A 407 10.39 -6.16 4.76
N GLY A 408 9.78 -7.20 5.32
CA GLY A 408 10.51 -8.34 5.90
C GLY A 408 11.45 -9.07 4.95
N ALA A 409 11.07 -9.26 3.69
CA ALA A 409 11.91 -9.98 2.72
C ALA A 409 13.13 -9.16 2.24
N SER A 410 13.15 -7.85 2.45
CA SER A 410 14.30 -6.99 2.09
C SER A 410 15.58 -7.31 2.89
N ALA A 411 15.44 -8.01 4.03
CA ALA A 411 16.57 -8.48 4.83
C ALA A 411 17.40 -9.56 4.11
N ASN A 412 16.82 -10.29 3.15
CA ASN A 412 17.49 -11.36 2.41
C ASN A 412 18.42 -10.79 1.32
N ASN A 413 19.74 -10.90 1.53
CA ASN A 413 20.72 -10.35 0.61
C ASN A 413 20.78 -11.07 -0.74
N TYR A 414 20.52 -12.38 -0.77
CA TYR A 414 20.41 -13.12 -2.02
C TYR A 414 19.27 -12.58 -2.89
N LEU A 415 18.10 -12.37 -2.28
CA LEU A 415 16.93 -11.82 -2.95
C LEU A 415 17.22 -10.42 -3.50
N MET A 416 17.84 -9.54 -2.71
CA MET A 416 18.17 -8.17 -3.11
C MET A 416 19.20 -8.13 -4.24
N GLN A 417 20.24 -8.96 -4.19
CA GLN A 417 21.23 -9.04 -5.27
C GLN A 417 20.61 -9.59 -6.56
N THR A 418 19.82 -10.69 -6.46
CA THR A 418 19.13 -11.26 -7.62
C THR A 418 18.15 -10.25 -8.25
N MET A 419 17.50 -9.45 -7.43
CA MET A 419 16.60 -8.39 -7.90
C MET A 419 17.37 -7.34 -8.71
N ALA A 420 18.50 -6.85 -8.20
CA ALA A 420 19.37 -5.93 -8.93
C ALA A 420 19.84 -6.54 -10.27
N ASP A 421 20.24 -7.81 -10.25
CA ASP A 421 20.72 -8.54 -11.42
C ASP A 421 19.66 -8.69 -12.51
N VAL A 422 18.43 -9.04 -12.11
CA VAL A 422 17.32 -9.29 -13.05
C VAL A 422 16.74 -7.98 -13.58
N SER A 423 16.52 -7.01 -12.72
CA SER A 423 15.94 -5.72 -13.09
C SER A 423 16.93 -4.76 -13.78
N ASN A 424 18.22 -5.03 -13.67
CA ASN A 424 19.30 -4.15 -14.14
C ASN A 424 19.27 -2.75 -13.52
N VAL A 425 18.78 -2.62 -12.31
CA VAL A 425 18.66 -1.37 -11.56
C VAL A 425 19.32 -1.55 -10.19
N PRO A 426 20.05 -0.56 -9.67
CA PRO A 426 20.55 -0.61 -8.30
C PRO A 426 19.39 -0.78 -7.31
N VAL A 427 19.53 -1.72 -6.37
CA VAL A 427 18.57 -1.95 -5.29
C VAL A 427 19.16 -1.40 -4.00
N GLN A 428 18.44 -0.54 -3.31
CA GLN A 428 18.88 0.16 -2.11
C GLN A 428 18.00 -0.22 -0.92
N ARG A 429 18.62 -0.78 0.12
CA ARG A 429 17.97 -1.05 1.40
C ARG A 429 18.30 0.08 2.36
N PRO A 430 17.31 0.80 2.94
CA PRO A 430 17.57 1.86 3.91
C PRO A 430 17.94 1.28 5.27
N SER A 431 18.60 2.11 6.10
CA SER A 431 18.93 1.77 7.48
C SER A 431 17.66 1.74 8.36
N CYS A 432 16.70 2.63 8.13
CA CYS A 432 15.39 2.62 8.77
C CYS A 432 14.41 1.82 7.93
N VAL A 433 13.90 0.70 8.45
CA VAL A 433 12.95 -0.16 7.74
C VAL A 433 11.48 0.25 7.94
N GLU A 434 11.20 1.16 8.88
CA GLU A 434 9.85 1.68 9.19
C GLU A 434 9.51 2.89 8.31
N THR A 435 9.71 2.74 7.01
CA THR A 435 9.61 3.82 6.02
C THR A 435 8.21 4.38 5.89
N THR A 436 7.18 3.57 6.12
CA THR A 436 5.77 3.98 6.09
C THR A 436 5.46 5.01 7.19
N ALA A 437 5.77 4.66 8.44
CA ALA A 437 5.58 5.58 9.56
C ALA A 437 6.48 6.82 9.45
N LEU A 438 7.71 6.63 8.98
CA LEU A 438 8.66 7.74 8.77
C LEU A 438 8.14 8.71 7.70
N GLY A 439 7.51 8.22 6.63
CA GLY A 439 6.91 9.07 5.60
C GLY A 439 5.78 9.95 6.13
N ALA A 440 4.90 9.39 6.96
CA ALA A 440 3.86 10.18 7.63
C ALA A 440 4.47 11.23 8.58
N ALA A 441 5.53 10.86 9.30
CA ALA A 441 6.26 11.80 10.15
C ALA A 441 6.88 12.95 9.34
N TYR A 442 7.50 12.65 8.19
CA TYR A 442 8.10 13.67 7.33
C TYR A 442 7.04 14.63 6.77
N LEU A 443 5.90 14.12 6.29
CA LEU A 443 4.81 14.97 5.81
C LEU A 443 4.31 15.92 6.91
N ALA A 444 4.10 15.42 8.12
CA ALA A 444 3.68 16.24 9.25
C ALA A 444 4.76 17.24 9.69
N GLY A 445 5.99 16.80 9.77
CA GLY A 445 7.12 17.65 10.18
C GLY A 445 7.40 18.78 9.20
N LEU A 446 7.27 18.55 7.89
CA LEU A 446 7.39 19.58 6.86
C LEU A 446 6.29 20.62 7.01
N ALA A 447 5.04 20.21 7.22
CA ALA A 447 3.90 21.11 7.37
C ALA A 447 4.01 22.06 8.56
N VAL A 448 4.71 21.67 9.63
CA VAL A 448 4.90 22.52 10.83
C VAL A 448 6.29 23.14 10.93
N GLY A 449 7.15 22.94 9.93
CA GLY A 449 8.52 23.49 9.89
C GLY A 449 9.51 22.80 10.84
N TYR A 450 9.22 21.57 11.27
CA TYR A 450 10.15 20.73 12.03
C TYR A 450 11.37 20.33 11.16
N TRP A 451 11.11 19.96 9.90
CA TRP A 451 12.06 19.97 8.79
C TRP A 451 11.68 21.08 7.83
N LYS A 452 12.65 21.82 7.31
CA LYS A 452 12.41 23.02 6.50
C LYS A 452 12.10 22.72 5.04
N SER A 453 12.61 21.57 4.54
CA SER A 453 12.49 21.18 3.14
C SER A 453 12.68 19.68 2.97
N THR A 454 12.38 19.17 1.79
CA THR A 454 12.68 17.79 1.39
C THR A 454 14.19 17.52 1.36
N ASP A 455 15.03 18.54 1.20
CA ASP A 455 16.50 18.39 1.28
C ASP A 455 16.95 18.06 2.71
N ASP A 456 16.31 18.65 3.73
CA ASP A 456 16.58 18.29 5.13
C ASP A 456 16.16 16.83 5.40
N VAL A 457 15.03 16.42 4.84
CA VAL A 457 14.57 15.03 4.93
C VAL A 457 15.53 14.05 4.25
N LEU A 458 16.06 14.41 3.08
CA LEU A 458 17.07 13.61 2.36
C LEU A 458 18.33 13.37 3.19
N GLN A 459 18.75 14.33 4.03
CA GLN A 459 19.91 14.19 4.91
C GLN A 459 19.71 13.13 6.00
N ASN A 460 18.45 12.87 6.39
CA ASN A 460 18.12 11.85 7.38
C ASN A 460 18.05 10.44 6.78
N TRP A 461 17.89 10.34 5.44
CA TRP A 461 17.82 9.04 4.78
C TRP A 461 19.21 8.45 4.60
N SER A 462 19.43 7.26 5.11
CA SER A 462 20.70 6.56 5.00
C SER A 462 20.51 5.16 4.42
N VAL A 463 21.47 4.74 3.59
CA VAL A 463 21.49 3.41 2.97
C VAL A 463 22.24 2.45 3.88
N ASP A 464 21.61 1.35 4.27
CA ASP A 464 22.29 0.20 4.86
C ASP A 464 23.17 -0.50 3.81
N ARG A 465 22.57 -0.82 2.66
CA ARG A 465 23.29 -1.49 1.58
C ARG A 465 22.70 -1.19 0.20
N THR A 466 23.61 -1.00 -0.77
CA THR A 466 23.28 -0.95 -2.20
C THR A 466 23.77 -2.22 -2.88
N PHE A 467 22.83 -2.86 -3.64
CA PHE A 467 23.12 -4.01 -4.48
C PHE A 467 23.14 -3.54 -5.93
N THR A 468 24.25 -3.76 -6.60
CA THR A 468 24.42 -3.36 -8.01
C THR A 468 24.32 -4.57 -8.92
N PRO A 469 23.76 -4.42 -10.15
CA PRO A 469 23.68 -5.50 -11.14
C PRO A 469 25.06 -6.13 -11.39
N ASN A 470 25.14 -7.46 -11.37
CA ASN A 470 26.41 -8.21 -11.46
C ASN A 470 26.33 -9.42 -12.39
N ILE A 471 25.38 -9.47 -13.30
CA ILE A 471 25.28 -10.50 -14.35
C ILE A 471 25.36 -9.89 -15.74
N THR A 472 25.75 -10.69 -16.73
CA THR A 472 25.80 -10.21 -18.12
C THR A 472 24.39 -9.99 -18.70
N PRO A 473 24.26 -9.12 -19.71
CA PRO A 473 22.97 -8.93 -20.40
C PRO A 473 22.41 -10.25 -20.98
N GLU A 474 23.28 -11.13 -21.48
CA GLU A 474 22.90 -12.42 -22.04
C GLU A 474 22.31 -13.35 -20.98
N GLU A 475 22.93 -13.40 -19.79
CA GLU A 475 22.42 -14.20 -18.68
C GLU A 475 21.08 -13.66 -18.19
N ARG A 476 20.95 -12.34 -18.05
CA ARG A 476 19.67 -11.69 -17.70
C ARG A 476 18.58 -12.04 -18.69
N LYS A 477 18.85 -11.85 -19.99
CA LYS A 477 17.92 -12.17 -21.07
C LYS A 477 17.48 -13.65 -21.02
N LYS A 478 18.42 -14.56 -20.76
CA LYS A 478 18.13 -16.00 -20.62
C LYS A 478 17.19 -16.27 -19.45
N ARG A 479 17.46 -15.69 -18.27
CA ARG A 479 16.64 -15.86 -17.05
C ARG A 479 15.23 -15.33 -17.28
N VAL A 480 15.08 -14.11 -17.76
CA VAL A 480 13.78 -13.47 -18.03
C VAL A 480 13.00 -14.23 -19.11
N LYS A 481 13.66 -14.72 -20.18
CA LYS A 481 13.01 -15.57 -21.20
C LYS A 481 12.46 -16.87 -20.59
N GLY A 482 13.19 -17.48 -19.67
CA GLY A 482 12.74 -18.67 -18.96
C GLY A 482 11.53 -18.38 -18.06
N TRP A 483 11.57 -17.26 -17.33
CA TRP A 483 10.44 -16.78 -16.53
C TRP A 483 9.17 -16.56 -17.37
N ASN A 484 9.27 -15.81 -18.47
CA ASN A 484 8.14 -15.55 -19.37
C ASN A 484 7.55 -16.85 -19.95
N LYS A 485 8.36 -17.88 -20.15
CA LYS A 485 7.89 -19.21 -20.54
C LYS A 485 7.14 -19.90 -19.41
N ALA A 486 7.66 -19.80 -18.16
CA ALA A 486 7.05 -20.42 -16.99
C ALA A 486 5.68 -19.77 -16.68
N VAL A 487 5.58 -18.45 -16.72
CA VAL A 487 4.32 -17.70 -16.51
C VAL A 487 3.23 -18.18 -17.48
N ARG A 488 3.57 -18.38 -18.74
CA ARG A 488 2.60 -18.90 -19.73
C ARG A 488 2.06 -20.29 -19.39
N CYS A 489 2.79 -21.10 -18.65
CA CYS A 489 2.31 -22.40 -18.18
C CYS A 489 1.34 -22.30 -17.01
N ALA A 490 1.29 -21.15 -16.33
CA ALA A 490 0.40 -20.90 -15.20
C ALA A 490 -0.93 -20.27 -15.61
N TYR A 491 -1.00 -19.64 -16.80
CA TYR A 491 -2.20 -18.95 -17.28
C TYR A 491 -3.40 -19.87 -17.40
N HIS A 492 -4.57 -19.35 -17.02
CA HIS A 492 -5.88 -19.97 -17.20
C HIS A 492 -6.03 -21.36 -16.58
N TRP A 493 -5.12 -21.77 -15.72
CA TRP A 493 -5.10 -23.13 -15.15
C TRP A 493 -6.41 -23.56 -14.49
N ALA A 494 -7.11 -22.63 -13.83
CA ALA A 494 -8.36 -22.91 -13.13
C ALA A 494 -9.61 -22.51 -13.94
N LYS A 495 -9.47 -22.21 -15.24
CA LYS A 495 -10.59 -21.96 -16.13
C LYS A 495 -11.13 -23.29 -16.61
N ASP A 496 -12.42 -23.53 -16.45
CA ASP A 496 -13.06 -24.74 -16.95
C ASP A 496 -13.09 -24.75 -18.49
N GLU A 497 -12.85 -25.94 -19.11
CA GLU A 497 -12.82 -26.09 -20.57
C GLU A 497 -14.17 -25.79 -21.24
N GLU A 498 -15.26 -25.71 -20.46
CA GLU A 498 -16.61 -25.35 -20.95
C GLU A 498 -16.80 -23.82 -21.14
N ASP A 499 -15.85 -23.00 -20.69
CA ASP A 499 -15.90 -21.54 -20.79
C ASP A 499 -15.10 -20.97 -22.01
N GLU A 500 -14.63 -21.83 -22.92
CA GLU A 500 -14.07 -21.49 -24.22
C GLU A 500 -15.18 -21.55 -25.30
#